data_db9301826a349f23d6d6914b39324ed2
#
_entry.id   db9301826a349f23d6d6914b39324ed2
#
_cell.length_a   1.000
_cell.length_b   1.000
_cell.length_c   1.000
_cell.angle_alpha   90.00
_cell.angle_beta   90.00
_cell.angle_gamma   90.00
#
_symmetry.space_group_name_H-M   'P 1'
#
loop_
_entity.id
_entity.type
_entity.pdbx_description
1 polymer ?
#
loop_
_entity_poly.entity_id
_entity_poly.type
_entity_poly.pdbx_seq_one_letter_code
_entity_poly.pdbx_strand_id
1 'polypeptide(L)'
;MKAYQLTIPVENKPCILAQITSILARKKINIRSATISSFGDSGFINLIVDNPKQGQKALRKEGIAVELKEIITVLIDDRPGGLDELLQILCTENVNIENGYGFVIESRKNAVFVLDVKDAERAEDVIKASGFKTLTPQELSEIEPFHYVGY
;
A
#
# COMPACT_ATOMS: atom_id res chain seq x y z
N MET A 1 1.53 -15.14 5.11
CA MET A 1 2.55 -14.38 4.35
C MET A 1 2.35 -12.90 4.55
N LYS A 2 3.44 -12.19 4.80
CA LYS A 2 3.40 -10.75 5.08
C LYS A 2 3.47 -9.95 3.79
N ALA A 3 2.66 -8.90 3.70
CA ALA A 3 2.73 -7.93 2.61
C ALA A 3 3.62 -6.76 3.01
N TYR A 4 4.31 -6.16 2.04
CA TYR A 4 5.24 -5.07 2.29
C TYR A 4 5.01 -3.93 1.31
N GLN A 5 5.22 -2.71 1.78
CA GLN A 5 5.37 -1.55 0.93
C GLN A 5 6.83 -1.08 0.93
N LEU A 6 7.22 -0.42 -0.13
CA LEU A 6 8.46 0.33 -0.18
C LEU A 6 8.20 1.72 0.39
N THR A 7 8.90 2.07 1.46
CA THR A 7 8.83 3.40 2.07
C THR A 7 10.14 4.11 1.80
N ILE A 8 10.08 5.21 1.07
CA ILE A 8 11.25 5.89 0.55
C ILE A 8 11.27 7.31 1.09
N PRO A 9 12.17 7.65 2.02
CA PRO A 9 12.35 9.03 2.45
C PRO A 9 13.02 9.81 1.32
N VAL A 10 12.50 10.98 1.00
CA VAL A 10 12.99 11.79 -0.12
C VAL A 10 13.05 13.27 0.26
N GLU A 11 13.90 14.01 -0.43
CA GLU A 11 13.81 15.45 -0.48
C GLU A 11 12.67 15.81 -1.45
N ASN A 12 11.81 16.76 -1.07
CA ASN A 12 10.72 17.20 -1.90
C ASN A 12 11.26 18.14 -2.99
N LYS A 13 11.63 17.57 -4.11
CA LYS A 13 12.17 18.30 -5.26
C LYS A 13 11.65 17.71 -6.56
N PRO A 14 11.68 18.49 -7.67
CA PRO A 14 11.24 17.97 -8.97
C PRO A 14 11.99 16.72 -9.38
N CYS A 15 11.28 15.83 -10.07
CA CYS A 15 11.81 14.62 -10.72
C CYS A 15 12.22 13.47 -9.80
N ILE A 16 12.11 13.59 -8.48
CA ILE A 16 12.49 12.50 -7.57
C ILE A 16 11.62 11.25 -7.78
N LEU A 17 10.32 11.43 -7.91
CA LEU A 17 9.43 10.30 -8.18
C LEU A 17 9.69 9.69 -9.57
N ALA A 18 9.95 10.53 -10.56
CA ALA A 18 10.28 10.05 -11.90
C ALA A 18 11.56 9.20 -11.91
N GLN A 19 12.57 9.58 -11.14
CA GLN A 19 13.80 8.81 -10.98
C GLN A 19 13.52 7.43 -10.40
N ILE A 20 12.73 7.38 -9.34
CA ILE A 20 12.38 6.13 -8.66
C ILE A 20 11.60 5.21 -9.60
N THR A 21 10.60 5.74 -10.28
CA THR A 21 9.79 4.93 -11.20
C THR A 21 10.59 4.44 -12.40
N SER A 22 11.55 5.22 -12.90
CA SER A 22 12.45 4.78 -13.97
C SER A 22 13.31 3.59 -13.56
N ILE A 23 13.84 3.61 -12.35
CA ILE A 23 14.66 2.49 -11.82
C ILE A 23 13.83 1.22 -11.76
N LEU A 24 12.61 1.31 -11.22
CA LEU A 24 11.71 0.16 -11.12
C LEU A 24 11.28 -0.35 -12.49
N ALA A 25 11.00 0.54 -13.42
CA ALA A 25 10.62 0.18 -14.79
C ALA A 25 11.72 -0.60 -15.52
N ARG A 26 12.96 -0.18 -15.36
CA ARG A 26 14.11 -0.89 -15.97
C ARG A 26 14.26 -2.32 -15.45
N LYS A 27 13.80 -2.59 -14.24
CA LYS A 27 13.80 -3.92 -13.63
C LYS A 27 12.48 -4.67 -13.84
N LYS A 28 11.58 -4.10 -14.64
CA LYS A 28 10.25 -4.68 -14.94
C LYS A 28 9.42 -4.92 -13.68
N ILE A 29 9.56 -4.03 -12.70
CA ILE A 29 8.76 -4.07 -11.47
C ILE A 29 7.56 -3.15 -11.66
N ASN A 30 6.37 -3.72 -11.52
CA ASN A 30 5.13 -2.99 -11.69
C ASN A 30 4.69 -2.33 -10.38
N ILE A 31 4.33 -1.07 -10.46
CA ILE A 31 3.81 -0.30 -9.33
C ILE A 31 2.29 -0.43 -9.32
N ARG A 32 1.76 -0.96 -8.21
CA ARG A 32 0.33 -1.17 -8.03
C ARG A 32 -0.34 0.01 -7.35
N SER A 33 0.38 0.71 -6.48
CA SER A 33 -0.12 1.90 -5.78
C SER A 33 1.05 2.79 -5.42
N ALA A 34 0.81 4.09 -5.40
CA ALA A 34 1.81 5.08 -5.02
C ALA A 34 1.14 6.19 -4.22
N THR A 35 1.77 6.57 -3.12
CA THR A 35 1.38 7.76 -2.36
C THR A 35 2.59 8.62 -2.10
N ILE A 36 2.39 9.93 -2.09
CA ILE A 36 3.43 10.90 -1.78
C ILE A 36 2.90 11.81 -0.68
N SER A 37 3.69 11.98 0.37
CA SER A 37 3.40 12.97 1.39
C SER A 37 4.63 13.83 1.62
N SER A 38 4.44 15.12 1.82
CA SER A 38 5.55 16.05 2.02
C SER A 38 5.29 16.98 3.20
N PHE A 39 6.36 17.31 3.89
CA PHE A 39 6.40 18.30 4.96
C PHE A 39 7.58 19.22 4.69
N GLY A 40 7.31 20.42 4.15
CA GLY A 40 8.38 21.34 3.76
C GLY A 40 9.27 20.73 2.68
N ASP A 41 10.57 20.63 2.99
CA ASP A 41 11.58 20.15 2.05
C ASP A 41 11.76 18.63 2.06
N SER A 42 11.08 17.92 2.94
CA SER A 42 11.18 16.45 3.05
C SER A 42 9.84 15.79 2.79
N GLY A 43 9.89 14.49 2.52
CA GLY A 43 8.70 13.73 2.29
C GLY A 43 8.95 12.24 2.28
N PHE A 44 7.87 11.49 2.07
CA PHE A 44 7.91 10.05 1.92
C PHE A 44 7.15 9.64 0.67
N ILE A 45 7.71 8.68 -0.04
CA ILE A 45 7.01 7.99 -1.12
C ILE A 45 6.76 6.58 -0.65
N ASN A 46 5.50 6.14 -0.70
CA ASN A 46 5.12 4.77 -0.38
C ASN A 46 4.64 4.09 -1.64
N LEU A 47 5.23 2.95 -1.97
CA LEU A 47 4.90 2.19 -3.17
C LEU A 47 4.50 0.77 -2.81
N ILE A 48 3.44 0.29 -3.43
CA ILE A 48 3.13 -1.14 -3.48
C ILE A 48 3.53 -1.62 -4.86
N VAL A 49 4.41 -2.60 -4.89
CA VAL A 49 4.96 -3.16 -6.12
C VAL A 49 4.77 -4.68 -6.13
N ASP A 50 4.84 -5.29 -7.30
CA ASP A 50 4.66 -6.74 -7.45
C ASP A 50 5.82 -7.56 -6.87
N ASN A 51 7.01 -6.99 -6.77
CA ASN A 51 8.18 -7.64 -6.16
C ASN A 51 8.93 -6.67 -5.23
N PRO A 52 8.48 -6.54 -3.96
CA PRO A 52 9.05 -5.55 -3.04
C PRO A 52 10.55 -5.75 -2.76
N LYS A 53 10.99 -6.99 -2.60
CA LYS A 53 12.39 -7.27 -2.29
C LYS A 53 13.31 -6.88 -3.44
N GLN A 54 12.93 -7.19 -4.67
CA GLN A 54 13.67 -6.81 -5.85
C GLN A 54 13.64 -5.28 -6.04
N GLY A 55 12.52 -4.66 -5.77
CA GLY A 55 12.40 -3.19 -5.83
C GLY A 55 13.33 -2.51 -4.84
N GLN A 56 13.36 -2.97 -3.61
CA GLN A 56 14.29 -2.46 -2.60
C GLN A 56 15.74 -2.60 -3.06
N LYS A 57 16.11 -3.76 -3.55
CA LYS A 57 17.46 -4.02 -4.02
C LYS A 57 17.85 -3.10 -5.18
N ALA A 58 16.95 -2.93 -6.15
CA ALA A 58 17.20 -2.08 -7.32
C ALA A 58 17.41 -0.62 -6.93
N LEU A 59 16.58 -0.10 -6.02
CA LEU A 59 16.67 1.28 -5.55
C LEU A 59 17.92 1.51 -4.72
N ARG A 60 18.25 0.61 -3.81
CA ARG A 60 19.46 0.69 -2.98
C ARG A 60 20.73 0.67 -3.82
N LYS A 61 20.75 -0.10 -4.90
CA LYS A 61 21.89 -0.15 -5.82
C LYS A 61 22.16 1.21 -6.46
N GLU A 62 21.13 2.02 -6.65
CA GLU A 62 21.24 3.37 -7.21
C GLU A 62 21.45 4.44 -6.12
N GLY A 63 21.72 4.03 -4.88
CA GLY A 63 21.98 4.95 -3.77
C GLY A 63 20.74 5.52 -3.10
N ILE A 64 19.56 4.98 -3.39
CA ILE A 64 18.29 5.45 -2.82
C ILE A 64 17.97 4.64 -1.57
N ALA A 65 17.81 5.33 -0.43
CA ALA A 65 17.38 4.70 0.80
C ALA A 65 15.93 4.24 0.66
N VAL A 66 15.67 3.00 1.02
CA VAL A 66 14.32 2.43 0.97
C VAL A 66 14.15 1.37 2.05
N GLU A 67 13.03 1.43 2.73
CA GLU A 67 12.65 0.49 3.76
C GLU A 67 11.50 -0.39 3.26
N LEU A 68 11.60 -1.70 3.55
CA LEU A 68 10.44 -2.60 3.42
C LEU A 68 9.63 -2.49 4.70
N LYS A 69 8.42 -1.96 4.58
CA LYS A 69 7.53 -1.80 5.72
C LYS A 69 6.39 -2.79 5.63
N GLU A 70 6.19 -3.57 6.68
CA GLU A 70 5.07 -4.50 6.74
C GLU A 70 3.75 -3.74 6.76
N ILE A 71 2.82 -4.17 5.92
CA ILE A 71 1.49 -3.58 5.81
C ILE A 71 0.42 -4.66 5.88
N ILE A 72 -0.79 -4.24 6.21
CA ILE A 72 -1.98 -5.08 6.11
C ILE A 72 -2.84 -4.52 4.99
N THR A 73 -3.24 -5.37 4.06
CA THR A 73 -4.11 -5.00 2.96
C THR A 73 -5.47 -5.65 3.17
N VAL A 74 -6.48 -4.83 3.38
CA VAL A 74 -7.83 -5.27 3.73
C VAL A 74 -8.78 -5.03 2.58
N LEU A 75 -9.54 -6.05 2.22
CA LEU A 75 -10.61 -5.91 1.25
C LEU A 75 -11.83 -5.30 1.92
N ILE A 76 -12.31 -4.19 1.39
CA ILE A 76 -13.50 -3.52 1.91
C ILE A 76 -14.53 -3.33 0.80
N ASP A 77 -15.79 -3.11 1.18
CA ASP A 77 -16.83 -2.78 0.22
C ASP A 77 -16.68 -1.31 -0.23
N ASP A 78 -16.78 -1.07 -1.52
CA ASP A 78 -16.80 0.29 -2.07
C ASP A 78 -18.22 0.85 -2.03
N ARG A 79 -18.62 1.30 -0.85
CA ARG A 79 -19.93 1.90 -0.58
C ARG A 79 -19.83 2.85 0.62
N PRO A 80 -20.80 3.75 0.78
CA PRO A 80 -20.86 4.55 2.01
C PRO A 80 -20.85 3.65 3.25
N GLY A 81 -19.95 3.93 4.19
CA GLY A 81 -19.78 3.14 5.41
C GLY A 81 -18.85 1.94 5.29
N GLY A 82 -18.38 1.57 4.09
CA GLY A 82 -17.47 0.43 3.92
C GLY A 82 -16.16 0.59 4.69
N LEU A 83 -15.51 1.74 4.53
CA LEU A 83 -14.30 2.05 5.29
C LEU A 83 -14.60 2.28 6.78
N ASP A 84 -15.69 2.94 7.07
CA ASP A 84 -16.09 3.23 8.46
C ASP A 84 -16.22 1.95 9.30
N GLU A 85 -16.83 0.92 8.74
CA GLU A 85 -16.98 -0.37 9.44
C GLU A 85 -15.62 -0.94 9.88
N LEU A 86 -14.63 -0.91 9.01
CA LEU A 86 -13.28 -1.35 9.34
C LEU A 86 -12.64 -0.48 10.43
N LEU A 87 -12.74 0.83 10.27
CA LEU A 87 -12.08 1.76 11.19
C LEU A 87 -12.73 1.74 12.58
N GLN A 88 -14.04 1.52 12.68
CA GLN A 88 -14.71 1.37 13.97
C GLN A 88 -14.22 0.15 14.75
N ILE A 89 -13.98 -0.95 14.08
CA ILE A 89 -13.42 -2.16 14.68
C ILE A 89 -12.02 -1.89 15.23
N LEU A 90 -11.18 -1.27 14.43
CA LEU A 90 -9.82 -0.92 14.86
C LEU A 90 -9.83 0.06 16.03
N CYS A 91 -10.75 1.01 16.03
CA CYS A 91 -10.92 1.96 17.14
C CYS A 91 -11.33 1.24 18.42
N THR A 92 -12.32 0.37 18.36
CA THR A 92 -12.82 -0.40 19.52
C THR A 92 -11.71 -1.26 20.13
N GLU A 93 -10.87 -1.85 19.30
CA GLU A 93 -9.75 -2.68 19.74
C GLU A 93 -8.47 -1.88 20.05
N ASN A 94 -8.58 -0.56 20.05
CA ASN A 94 -7.49 0.34 20.37
C ASN A 94 -6.25 0.16 19.48
N VAL A 95 -6.48 -0.09 18.20
CA VAL A 95 -5.41 -0.17 17.20
C VAL A 95 -5.17 1.21 16.63
N ASN A 96 -3.97 1.74 16.82
CA ASN A 96 -3.58 3.02 16.24
C ASN A 96 -3.03 2.84 14.83
N ILE A 97 -3.55 3.64 13.89
CA ILE A 97 -3.11 3.63 12.50
C ILE A 97 -2.04 4.72 12.34
N GLU A 98 -0.85 4.32 11.91
CA GLU A 98 0.22 5.26 11.63
C GLU A 98 0.12 5.85 10.23
N ASN A 99 -0.27 5.03 9.26
CA ASN A 99 -0.49 5.46 7.90
C ASN A 99 -1.56 4.57 7.26
N GLY A 100 -2.37 5.16 6.42
CA GLY A 100 -3.41 4.41 5.72
C GLY A 100 -3.77 5.08 4.40
N TYR A 101 -4.07 4.27 3.41
CA TYR A 101 -4.51 4.73 2.10
C TYR A 101 -5.28 3.61 1.40
N GLY A 102 -6.08 4.00 0.44
CA GLY A 102 -6.91 3.04 -0.27
C GLY A 102 -6.91 3.23 -1.77
N PHE A 103 -7.31 2.19 -2.47
CA PHE A 103 -7.58 2.25 -3.89
C PHE A 103 -8.72 1.31 -4.27
N VAL A 104 -9.50 1.73 -5.24
CA VAL A 104 -10.66 0.97 -5.70
C VAL A 104 -10.20 -0.11 -6.67
N ILE A 105 -10.67 -1.35 -6.46
CA ILE A 105 -10.44 -2.45 -7.39
C ILE A 105 -11.54 -2.44 -8.44
N GLU A 106 -12.78 -2.50 -7.99
CA GLU A 106 -13.96 -2.46 -8.84
C GLU A 106 -14.94 -1.45 -8.25
N SER A 107 -15.20 -0.38 -9.00
CA SER A 107 -16.05 0.72 -8.56
C SER A 107 -17.40 0.21 -8.08
N ARG A 108 -17.83 0.68 -6.90
CA ARG A 108 -19.08 0.34 -6.22
C ARG A 108 -19.18 -1.12 -5.78
N LYS A 109 -18.12 -1.90 -5.89
CA LYS A 109 -18.07 -3.26 -5.36
C LYS A 109 -17.03 -3.41 -4.27
N ASN A 110 -15.76 -3.30 -4.61
CA ASN A 110 -14.71 -3.48 -3.61
C ASN A 110 -13.52 -2.57 -3.82
N ALA A 111 -12.81 -2.36 -2.73
CA ALA A 111 -11.60 -1.58 -2.65
C ALA A 111 -10.61 -2.26 -1.71
N VAL A 112 -9.37 -1.84 -1.78
CA VAL A 112 -8.35 -2.26 -0.83
C VAL A 112 -7.99 -1.07 0.05
N PHE A 113 -7.93 -1.30 1.36
CA PHE A 113 -7.38 -0.34 2.29
C PHE A 113 -6.09 -0.88 2.86
N VAL A 114 -5.03 -0.09 2.76
CA VAL A 114 -3.69 -0.44 3.21
C VAL A 114 -3.45 0.21 4.56
N LEU A 115 -3.04 -0.59 5.53
CA LEU A 115 -2.79 -0.15 6.90
C LEU A 115 -1.34 -0.36 7.29
N ASP A 116 -0.74 0.68 7.82
CA ASP A 116 0.55 0.65 8.49
C ASP A 116 0.30 0.88 9.99
N VAL A 117 0.55 -0.13 10.78
CA VAL A 117 0.33 -0.13 12.23
C VAL A 117 1.55 -0.72 12.95
N LYS A 118 1.76 -0.37 14.22
CA LYS A 118 2.91 -0.86 14.98
C LYS A 118 2.89 -2.36 15.19
N ASP A 119 1.74 -2.89 15.59
CA ASP A 119 1.56 -4.31 15.84
C ASP A 119 0.68 -4.91 14.75
N ALA A 120 1.31 -5.20 13.61
CA ALA A 120 0.62 -5.70 12.43
C ALA A 120 -0.03 -7.07 12.68
N GLU A 121 0.62 -7.95 13.44
CA GLU A 121 0.08 -9.27 13.74
C GLU A 121 -1.22 -9.19 14.53
N ARG A 122 -1.23 -8.39 15.60
CA ARG A 122 -2.44 -8.18 16.41
C ARG A 122 -3.56 -7.54 15.59
N ALA A 123 -3.23 -6.52 14.81
CA ALA A 123 -4.21 -5.84 13.98
C ALA A 123 -4.81 -6.78 12.92
N GLU A 124 -3.99 -7.60 12.30
CA GLU A 124 -4.46 -8.59 11.32
C GLU A 124 -5.40 -9.60 11.96
N ASP A 125 -5.08 -10.08 13.16
CA ASP A 125 -5.95 -11.01 13.90
C ASP A 125 -7.30 -10.37 14.22
N VAL A 126 -7.32 -9.12 14.67
CA VAL A 126 -8.55 -8.36 14.93
C VAL A 126 -9.40 -8.23 13.67
N ILE A 127 -8.76 -7.88 12.56
CA ILE A 127 -9.44 -7.68 11.28
C ILE A 127 -10.08 -8.98 10.78
N LYS A 128 -9.34 -10.07 10.82
CA LYS A 128 -9.83 -11.38 10.39
C LYS A 128 -10.94 -11.89 11.29
N ALA A 129 -10.80 -11.74 12.61
CA ALA A 129 -11.81 -12.15 13.57
C ALA A 129 -13.13 -11.40 13.38
N SER A 130 -13.08 -10.20 12.83
CA SER A 130 -14.25 -9.37 12.55
C SER A 130 -14.88 -9.65 11.18
N GLY A 131 -14.39 -10.64 10.46
CA GLY A 131 -14.96 -11.09 9.19
C GLY A 131 -14.42 -10.43 7.95
N PHE A 132 -13.41 -9.55 8.06
CA PHE A 132 -12.76 -8.95 6.90
C PHE A 132 -11.73 -9.88 6.30
N LYS A 133 -11.60 -9.81 4.98
CA LYS A 133 -10.55 -10.52 4.26
C LYS A 133 -9.32 -9.65 4.14
N THR A 134 -8.17 -10.21 4.51
CA THR A 134 -6.86 -9.61 4.19
C THR A 134 -6.30 -10.27 2.94
N LEU A 135 -5.56 -9.51 2.15
CA LEU A 135 -4.97 -10.00 0.92
C LEU A 135 -3.54 -10.47 1.16
N THR A 136 -3.17 -11.59 0.54
CA THR A 136 -1.78 -12.03 0.50
C THR A 136 -0.98 -11.17 -0.48
N PRO A 137 0.36 -11.16 -0.40
CA PRO A 137 1.18 -10.47 -1.40
C PRO A 137 0.88 -10.91 -2.83
N GLN A 138 0.63 -12.20 -3.04
CA GLN A 138 0.28 -12.71 -4.35
C GLN A 138 -1.07 -12.19 -4.83
N GLU A 139 -2.09 -12.26 -3.99
CA GLU A 139 -3.41 -11.71 -4.31
C GLU A 139 -3.33 -10.23 -4.64
N LEU A 140 -2.53 -9.47 -3.88
CA LEU A 140 -2.34 -8.05 -4.10
C LEU A 140 -1.66 -7.77 -5.44
N SER A 141 -0.66 -8.56 -5.83
CA SER A 141 0.04 -8.39 -7.10
C SER A 141 -0.80 -8.79 -8.31
N GLU A 142 -1.76 -9.68 -8.12
CA GLU A 142 -2.66 -10.17 -9.17
C GLU A 142 -3.92 -9.33 -9.34
N ILE A 143 -4.12 -8.32 -8.50
CA ILE A 143 -5.27 -7.44 -8.65
C ILE A 143 -5.19 -6.70 -9.98
N GLU A 144 -6.15 -6.96 -10.83
CA GLU A 144 -6.35 -6.20 -12.05
C GLU A 144 -7.49 -5.22 -11.84
N PRO A 145 -7.25 -3.93 -12.08
CA PRO A 145 -8.36 -2.98 -12.07
C PRO A 145 -9.38 -3.39 -13.13
N PHE A 146 -10.65 -3.24 -12.80
CA PHE A 146 -11.71 -3.51 -13.77
C PHE A 146 -11.49 -2.64 -15.00
N HIS A 147 -11.21 -3.28 -16.12
CA HIS A 147 -11.07 -2.59 -17.38
C HIS A 147 -12.44 -2.44 -18.03
N TYR A 148 -12.97 -1.24 -17.98
CA TYR A 148 -14.12 -0.91 -18.78
C TYR A 148 -13.69 -0.89 -20.24
N VAL A 149 -14.08 -1.92 -20.98
CA VAL A 149 -13.86 -1.95 -22.42
C VAL A 149 -14.98 -1.15 -23.06
N GLY A 150 -14.74 0.12 -23.24
CA GLY A 150 -15.61 0.95 -24.06
C GLY A 150 -15.34 0.70 -25.54
N TYR A 151 -16.30 0.79 -26.33
CA TYR A 151 -16.20 0.80 -27.79
C TYR A 151 -16.98 1.90 -28.36
#